data_37540574ef5ba2d37cf2c0d36d81eaa7
#
_entry.id   37540574ef5ba2d37cf2c0d36d81eaa7
#
_cell.length_a   1.000
_cell.length_b   1.000
_cell.length_c   1.000
_cell.angle_alpha   90.00
_cell.angle_beta   90.00
_cell.angle_gamma   90.00
#
_symmetry.space_group_name_H-M   'P 1'
#
loop_
_entity.id
_entity.type
_entity.pdbx_description
1 polymer ?
#
loop_
_entity_poly.entity_id
_entity_poly.type
_entity_poly.pdbx_seq_one_letter_code
_entity_poly.pdbx_strand_id
1 'polypeptide(L)'
;MVPVTAAPSRAAGGAAGSAEPAAAEPPDGGWGWVVMLSAMWCNGSVFGIQNSCGVLFVSMLQLFGSAEDKQLAFKTAWVSSLSMGMIFFCSPIVSIFTDLFGCRKVAVTGAAVGFAGLLSSSFVSTIEPLYFTYGILFACGCSFAYQPSLVVLGYYFKKRLGLVNGIVTAGSSLFTVSLPFLLRVLIDSVGLYNTLRVLCILMFILFLAGFTYKPLVSNANDKEEGKKGKFRSAPEKKIFNFSVFKVKSYRIWAFGIPAALFGYFVPYVHLMKHVKDRFGDSVPEEVLLLCLGITSGIGRLIFGRVADYIPGAKKVYLQVTSFFFIGLMSMMIPLCHVFGGLIAVCLFMGLFDGCFICIMAPIAFELVGAQDVSQAIGFLLGLMSIPMTVGPPIAGLLRDHLGTYDVAFYLAGVPPLIGGTILCFIPWVHERQKLKERAKTVDGETTEKMLENESTFVSDTAEKTLKKTESGF
;
A
#
# COMPACT_ATOMS: atom_id res chain seq x y z
N MET A 1 24.53 47.46 43.69
CA MET A 1 24.10 46.81 44.93
C MET A 1 23.63 45.40 44.56
N VAL A 2 24.45 44.46 44.95
CA VAL A 2 24.30 43.02 44.95
C VAL A 2 23.83 42.65 46.37
N PRO A 3 23.42 41.46 46.64
CA PRO A 3 22.58 40.38 46.18
C PRO A 3 21.51 39.95 47.20
N VAL A 4 20.82 38.83 46.97
CA VAL A 4 20.71 37.75 47.96
C VAL A 4 20.11 36.50 47.32
N THR A 5 20.88 35.47 47.37
CA THR A 5 20.64 34.04 47.12
C THR A 5 19.63 33.46 48.09
N ALA A 6 18.76 32.55 47.62
CA ALA A 6 18.15 31.53 48.46
C ALA A 6 18.20 30.16 47.75
N ALA A 7 18.77 29.18 48.42
CA ALA A 7 18.98 27.80 47.99
C ALA A 7 17.73 26.94 48.17
N PRO A 8 17.71 25.72 47.56
CA PRO A 8 16.52 24.93 47.37
C PRO A 8 16.22 23.96 48.52
N SER A 9 14.95 23.77 48.78
CA SER A 9 14.49 22.70 49.64
C SER A 9 14.27 21.38 48.87
N ARG A 10 14.95 20.36 49.36
CA ARG A 10 14.69 18.95 49.02
C ARG A 10 13.35 18.51 49.64
N ALA A 11 12.51 17.92 48.82
CA ALA A 11 11.45 17.00 49.26
C ALA A 11 11.34 15.88 48.25
N ALA A 12 11.83 14.74 48.58
CA ALA A 12 11.18 13.46 48.80
C ALA A 12 10.34 12.87 47.67
N GLY A 13 10.91 11.81 47.07
CA GLY A 13 10.38 10.49 46.81
C GLY A 13 8.89 10.39 46.40
N GLY A 14 8.65 10.26 45.11
CA GLY A 14 7.40 9.77 44.57
C GLY A 14 7.68 8.71 43.51
N ALA A 15 7.10 7.56 43.68
CA ALA A 15 7.27 6.33 42.95
C ALA A 15 7.39 6.53 41.42
N ALA A 16 8.47 5.99 40.86
CA ALA A 16 8.59 5.78 39.41
C ALA A 16 7.62 4.69 39.00
N GLY A 17 6.42 5.09 38.56
CA GLY A 17 5.63 4.31 37.68
C GLY A 17 6.43 4.08 36.41
N SER A 18 6.67 2.83 36.05
CA SER A 18 7.29 2.42 34.79
C SER A 18 6.41 2.85 33.62
N ALA A 19 6.57 4.10 33.17
CA ALA A 19 6.07 4.51 31.87
C ALA A 19 6.79 3.67 30.82
N GLU A 20 6.06 2.85 30.09
CA GLU A 20 6.55 2.28 28.83
C GLU A 20 7.16 3.41 28.00
N PRO A 21 8.32 3.18 27.36
CA PRO A 21 8.90 4.18 26.50
C PRO A 21 7.92 4.47 25.38
N ALA A 22 7.31 5.65 25.39
CA ALA A 22 6.46 6.13 24.34
C ALA A 22 7.22 5.95 23.01
N ALA A 23 6.64 5.23 22.08
CA ALA A 23 7.19 5.08 20.74
C ALA A 23 7.51 6.48 20.21
N ALA A 24 8.77 6.71 19.81
CA ALA A 24 9.22 8.01 19.35
C ALA A 24 8.30 8.49 18.22
N GLU A 25 7.72 9.68 18.38
CA GLU A 25 6.86 10.24 17.33
C GLU A 25 7.67 10.41 16.03
N PRO A 26 7.05 10.16 14.85
CA PRO A 26 7.72 10.36 13.58
C PRO A 26 8.25 11.79 13.44
N PRO A 27 9.49 11.99 12.93
CA PRO A 27 10.13 13.30 12.89
C PRO A 27 9.51 14.31 11.90
N ASP A 28 8.63 13.85 10.99
CA ASP A 28 7.98 14.67 9.92
C ASP A 28 8.95 15.52 9.08
N GLY A 29 10.20 15.06 8.91
CA GLY A 29 11.21 15.80 8.16
C GLY A 29 12.60 15.16 8.16
N GLY A 30 13.61 15.93 7.77
CA GLY A 30 15.02 15.47 7.76
C GLY A 30 15.30 14.34 6.78
N TRP A 31 15.85 13.24 7.26
CA TRP A 31 16.15 12.06 6.43
C TRP A 31 14.91 11.43 5.78
N GLY A 32 13.73 11.66 6.34
CA GLY A 32 12.47 11.19 5.78
C GLY A 32 12.25 11.62 4.32
N TRP A 33 12.72 12.80 3.92
CA TRP A 33 12.61 13.26 2.54
C TRP A 33 13.46 12.43 1.57
N VAL A 34 14.63 11.97 1.99
CA VAL A 34 15.45 11.04 1.20
C VAL A 34 14.76 9.69 1.06
N VAL A 35 14.15 9.19 2.12
CA VAL A 35 13.35 7.96 2.11
C VAL A 35 12.14 8.11 1.19
N MET A 36 11.49 9.27 1.20
CA MET A 36 10.39 9.59 0.29
C MET A 36 10.82 9.51 -1.19
N LEU A 37 11.95 10.10 -1.54
CA LEU A 37 12.47 10.04 -2.91
C LEU A 37 12.83 8.60 -3.31
N SER A 38 13.40 7.82 -2.41
CA SER A 38 13.71 6.41 -2.64
C SER A 38 12.45 5.57 -2.84
N ALA A 39 11.41 5.80 -2.05
CA ALA A 39 10.12 5.14 -2.21
C ALA A 39 9.40 5.56 -3.50
N MET A 40 9.52 6.82 -3.90
CA MET A 40 9.01 7.31 -5.19
C MET A 40 9.70 6.62 -6.36
N TRP A 41 11.00 6.46 -6.31
CA TRP A 41 11.75 5.70 -7.32
C TRP A 41 11.31 4.23 -7.37
N CYS A 42 11.08 3.60 -6.22
CA CYS A 42 10.56 2.24 -6.13
C CYS A 42 9.19 2.10 -6.83
N ASN A 43 8.24 2.93 -6.48
CA ASN A 43 6.92 2.93 -7.11
C ASN A 43 7.01 3.19 -8.62
N GLY A 44 7.80 4.17 -9.03
CA GLY A 44 8.03 4.48 -10.42
C GLY A 44 8.63 3.32 -11.21
N SER A 45 9.70 2.72 -10.70
CA SER A 45 10.39 1.61 -11.36
C SER A 45 9.52 0.36 -11.46
N VAL A 46 8.92 -0.07 -10.37
CA VAL A 46 8.11 -1.29 -10.32
C VAL A 46 6.88 -1.17 -11.23
N PHE A 47 6.06 -0.15 -11.00
CA PHE A 47 4.81 0.01 -11.76
C PHE A 47 5.03 0.61 -13.14
N GLY A 48 6.09 1.38 -13.35
CA GLY A 48 6.45 1.88 -14.65
C GLY A 48 6.81 0.75 -15.61
N ILE A 49 7.67 -0.17 -15.20
CA ILE A 49 8.02 -1.36 -15.99
C ILE A 49 6.77 -2.24 -16.21
N GLN A 50 5.99 -2.46 -15.15
CA GLN A 50 4.82 -3.32 -15.20
C GLN A 50 3.71 -2.75 -16.11
N ASN A 51 3.44 -1.46 -16.04
CA ASN A 51 2.45 -0.79 -16.89
C ASN A 51 2.92 -0.62 -18.35
N SER A 52 4.22 -0.70 -18.59
CA SER A 52 4.82 -0.68 -19.93
C SER A 52 4.88 -2.06 -20.58
N CYS A 53 4.38 -3.09 -19.91
CA CYS A 53 4.42 -4.47 -20.41
C CYS A 53 3.73 -4.66 -21.76
N GLY A 54 2.78 -3.80 -22.12
CA GLY A 54 2.14 -3.83 -23.45
C GLY A 54 3.13 -3.60 -24.60
N VAL A 55 4.08 -2.70 -24.43
CA VAL A 55 5.15 -2.44 -25.40
C VAL A 55 6.09 -3.65 -25.49
N LEU A 56 6.47 -4.21 -24.37
CA LEU A 56 7.29 -5.42 -24.31
C LEU A 56 6.55 -6.62 -24.91
N PHE A 57 5.26 -6.74 -24.69
CA PHE A 57 4.41 -7.77 -25.25
C PHE A 57 4.41 -7.77 -26.78
N VAL A 58 4.23 -6.62 -27.39
CA VAL A 58 4.26 -6.49 -28.84
C VAL A 58 5.64 -6.89 -29.39
N SER A 59 6.70 -6.46 -28.73
CA SER A 59 8.07 -6.82 -29.14
C SER A 59 8.36 -8.31 -28.96
N MET A 60 7.85 -8.94 -27.91
CA MET A 60 7.95 -10.38 -27.69
C MET A 60 7.20 -11.16 -28.78
N LEU A 61 6.01 -10.70 -29.18
CA LEU A 61 5.27 -11.32 -30.29
C LEU A 61 6.05 -11.25 -31.61
N GLN A 62 6.71 -10.14 -31.88
CA GLN A 62 7.52 -9.99 -33.09
C GLN A 62 8.78 -10.87 -33.06
N LEU A 63 9.41 -11.02 -31.88
CA LEU A 63 10.65 -11.76 -31.72
C LEU A 63 10.44 -13.28 -31.68
N PHE A 64 9.41 -13.77 -30.99
CA PHE A 64 9.14 -15.18 -30.79
C PHE A 64 8.08 -15.74 -31.76
N GLY A 65 7.46 -14.84 -32.57
CA GLY A 65 6.36 -15.20 -33.45
C GLY A 65 6.81 -15.97 -34.67
N SER A 66 6.30 -17.18 -34.83
CA SER A 66 6.08 -17.80 -36.14
C SER A 66 4.63 -17.51 -36.54
N ALA A 67 4.39 -17.20 -37.82
CA ALA A 67 3.07 -16.81 -38.35
C ALA A 67 1.94 -17.84 -38.14
N GLU A 68 2.24 -19.02 -37.64
CA GLU A 68 1.35 -20.16 -37.50
C GLU A 68 0.81 -20.41 -36.08
N ASP A 69 1.40 -19.77 -35.05
CA ASP A 69 0.98 -20.04 -33.66
C ASP A 69 -0.09 -19.08 -33.19
N LYS A 70 -1.36 -19.45 -33.32
CA LYS A 70 -2.51 -18.71 -32.80
C LYS A 70 -2.53 -18.61 -31.27
N GLN A 71 -1.76 -19.46 -30.58
CA GLN A 71 -1.69 -19.47 -29.11
C GLN A 71 -0.55 -18.59 -28.55
N LEU A 72 0.34 -18.11 -29.39
CA LEU A 72 1.50 -17.33 -28.96
C LEU A 72 1.07 -16.03 -28.26
N ALA A 73 0.07 -15.33 -28.77
CA ALA A 73 -0.48 -14.12 -28.15
C ALA A 73 -1.02 -14.40 -26.73
N PHE A 74 -1.73 -15.51 -26.57
CA PHE A 74 -2.25 -15.95 -25.27
C PHE A 74 -1.11 -16.32 -24.30
N LYS A 75 -0.14 -17.09 -24.75
CA LYS A 75 1.04 -17.46 -23.94
C LYS A 75 1.83 -16.21 -23.50
N THR A 76 2.05 -15.28 -24.41
CA THR A 76 2.79 -14.03 -24.11
C THR A 76 2.00 -13.12 -23.16
N ALA A 77 0.68 -13.06 -23.30
CA ALA A 77 -0.18 -12.30 -22.38
C ALA A 77 -0.09 -12.82 -20.93
N TRP A 78 0.06 -14.14 -20.77
CA TRP A 78 0.24 -14.75 -19.45
C TRP A 78 1.51 -14.30 -18.74
N VAL A 79 2.58 -13.98 -19.45
CA VAL A 79 3.82 -13.48 -18.84
C VAL A 79 3.53 -12.20 -18.03
N SER A 80 2.88 -11.24 -18.64
CA SER A 80 2.53 -9.97 -17.99
C SER A 80 1.49 -10.12 -16.89
N SER A 81 0.46 -10.93 -17.14
CA SER A 81 -0.61 -11.18 -16.15
C SER A 81 -0.10 -11.91 -14.92
N LEU A 82 0.77 -12.90 -15.11
CA LEU A 82 1.42 -13.62 -14.03
C LEU A 82 2.31 -12.69 -13.20
N SER A 83 3.09 -11.83 -13.84
CA SER A 83 3.93 -10.85 -13.18
C SER A 83 3.09 -9.91 -12.29
N MET A 84 2.04 -9.31 -12.82
CA MET A 84 1.17 -8.41 -12.06
C MET A 84 0.49 -9.13 -10.89
N GLY A 85 -0.06 -10.32 -11.13
CA GLY A 85 -0.69 -11.13 -10.10
C GLY A 85 0.25 -11.52 -8.98
N MET A 86 1.48 -11.89 -9.30
CA MET A 86 2.49 -12.30 -8.31
C MET A 86 2.98 -11.14 -7.44
N ILE A 87 3.06 -9.91 -7.96
CA ILE A 87 3.42 -8.73 -7.16
C ILE A 87 2.47 -8.58 -5.98
N PHE A 88 1.17 -8.69 -6.21
CA PHE A 88 0.16 -8.56 -5.16
C PHE A 88 -0.05 -9.83 -4.35
N PHE A 89 0.01 -10.99 -4.98
CA PHE A 89 -0.17 -12.28 -4.32
C PHE A 89 0.91 -12.56 -3.27
N CYS A 90 2.15 -12.16 -3.53
CA CYS A 90 3.26 -12.32 -2.59
C CYS A 90 3.22 -11.36 -1.39
N SER A 91 2.41 -10.32 -1.43
CA SER A 91 2.39 -9.26 -0.40
C SER A 91 2.19 -9.76 1.03
N PRO A 92 1.31 -10.72 1.37
CA PRO A 92 1.22 -11.26 2.72
C PRO A 92 2.52 -11.89 3.23
N ILE A 93 3.24 -12.58 2.35
CA ILE A 93 4.53 -13.20 2.67
C ILE A 93 5.59 -12.12 2.89
N VAL A 94 5.62 -11.11 2.03
CA VAL A 94 6.52 -9.96 2.15
C VAL A 94 6.31 -9.22 3.46
N SER A 95 5.06 -9.06 3.91
CA SER A 95 4.76 -8.41 5.18
C SER A 95 5.38 -9.12 6.36
N ILE A 96 5.38 -10.46 6.36
CA ILE A 96 6.03 -11.27 7.40
C ILE A 96 7.54 -11.03 7.41
N PHE A 97 8.18 -11.06 6.25
CA PHE A 97 9.62 -10.79 6.15
C PHE A 97 9.96 -9.37 6.55
N THR A 98 9.11 -8.40 6.23
CA THR A 98 9.28 -7.01 6.66
C THR A 98 9.22 -6.85 8.17
N ASP A 99 8.32 -7.55 8.83
CA ASP A 99 8.22 -7.53 10.30
C ASP A 99 9.39 -8.25 10.98
N LEU A 100 9.91 -9.33 10.37
CA LEU A 100 11.02 -10.10 10.94
C LEU A 100 12.38 -9.44 10.72
N PHE A 101 12.64 -8.93 9.52
CA PHE A 101 13.96 -8.45 9.10
C PHE A 101 14.07 -6.93 8.97
N GLY A 102 12.93 -6.21 8.98
CA GLY A 102 12.85 -4.77 8.77
C GLY A 102 12.80 -4.37 7.30
N CYS A 103 12.31 -3.15 7.05
CA CYS A 103 12.06 -2.64 5.70
C CYS A 103 13.32 -2.59 4.83
N ARG A 104 14.46 -2.19 5.40
CA ARG A 104 15.72 -2.00 4.67
C ARG A 104 16.23 -3.30 4.05
N LYS A 105 16.34 -4.36 4.86
CA LYS A 105 16.87 -5.66 4.38
C LYS A 105 15.96 -6.27 3.33
N VAL A 106 14.66 -6.24 3.56
CA VAL A 106 13.66 -6.78 2.64
C VAL A 106 13.64 -6.01 1.32
N ALA A 107 13.66 -4.68 1.35
CA ALA A 107 13.68 -3.86 0.15
C ALA A 107 14.93 -4.07 -0.70
N VAL A 108 16.11 -4.11 -0.08
CA VAL A 108 17.39 -4.35 -0.76
C VAL A 108 17.43 -5.74 -1.39
N THR A 109 17.03 -6.77 -0.66
CA THR A 109 16.95 -8.14 -1.16
C THR A 109 15.95 -8.25 -2.32
N GLY A 110 14.79 -7.62 -2.20
CA GLY A 110 13.79 -7.58 -3.26
C GLY A 110 14.28 -6.91 -4.53
N ALA A 111 14.96 -5.79 -4.41
CA ALA A 111 15.55 -5.10 -5.55
C ALA A 111 16.65 -5.94 -6.23
N ALA A 112 17.49 -6.62 -5.46
CA ALA A 112 18.51 -7.54 -5.99
C ALA A 112 17.87 -8.72 -6.75
N VAL A 113 16.84 -9.34 -6.21
CA VAL A 113 16.12 -10.44 -6.85
C VAL A 113 15.41 -9.96 -8.12
N GLY A 114 14.77 -8.80 -8.09
CA GLY A 114 14.13 -8.18 -9.25
C GLY A 114 15.14 -7.85 -10.36
N PHE A 115 16.30 -7.32 -10.01
CA PHE A 115 17.41 -7.10 -10.94
C PHE A 115 17.87 -8.40 -11.58
N ALA A 116 18.12 -9.44 -10.80
CA ALA A 116 18.52 -10.76 -11.29
C ALA A 116 17.46 -11.37 -12.22
N GLY A 117 16.19 -11.26 -11.88
CA GLY A 117 15.08 -11.74 -12.70
C GLY A 117 14.98 -11.03 -14.04
N LEU A 118 15.10 -9.71 -14.05
CA LEU A 118 15.04 -8.91 -15.27
C LEU A 118 16.28 -9.13 -16.14
N LEU A 119 17.45 -9.23 -15.55
CA LEU A 119 18.69 -9.56 -16.26
C LEU A 119 18.65 -10.96 -16.88
N SER A 120 18.16 -11.95 -16.13
CA SER A 120 17.98 -13.31 -16.63
C SER A 120 16.99 -13.37 -17.80
N SER A 121 15.94 -12.55 -17.78
CA SER A 121 14.98 -12.42 -18.88
C SER A 121 15.64 -11.91 -20.17
N SER A 122 16.73 -11.15 -20.09
CA SER A 122 17.46 -10.65 -21.25
C SER A 122 18.27 -11.72 -21.98
N PHE A 123 18.48 -12.90 -21.38
CA PHE A 123 19.22 -14.02 -21.96
C PHE A 123 18.33 -15.17 -22.44
N VAL A 124 17.03 -15.05 -22.24
CA VAL A 124 16.07 -16.08 -22.60
C VAL A 124 15.78 -16.04 -24.11
N SER A 125 15.85 -17.19 -24.76
CA SER A 125 15.59 -17.33 -26.21
C SER A 125 14.19 -17.86 -26.56
N THR A 126 13.44 -18.36 -25.57
CA THR A 126 12.08 -18.90 -25.74
C THR A 126 11.13 -18.30 -24.69
N ILE A 127 9.83 -18.54 -24.86
CA ILE A 127 8.82 -17.94 -23.96
C ILE A 127 8.71 -18.68 -22.63
N GLU A 128 8.93 -19.99 -22.60
CA GLU A 128 8.72 -20.79 -21.39
C GLU A 128 9.62 -20.38 -20.21
N PRO A 129 10.93 -20.19 -20.35
CA PRO A 129 11.76 -19.68 -19.25
C PRO A 129 11.37 -18.27 -18.81
N LEU A 130 10.75 -17.47 -19.68
CA LEU A 130 10.32 -16.12 -19.39
C LEU A 130 9.20 -16.09 -18.35
N TYR A 131 8.34 -17.09 -18.29
CA TYR A 131 7.34 -17.22 -17.21
C TYR A 131 8.00 -17.25 -15.83
N PHE A 132 9.11 -17.95 -15.70
CA PHE A 132 9.83 -18.00 -14.43
C PHE A 132 10.64 -16.74 -14.19
N THR A 133 11.46 -16.30 -15.13
CA THR A 133 12.39 -15.17 -14.92
C THR A 133 11.68 -13.84 -14.77
N TYR A 134 10.70 -13.56 -15.62
CA TYR A 134 9.94 -12.31 -15.58
C TYR A 134 8.67 -12.44 -14.74
N GLY A 135 7.90 -13.50 -14.96
CA GLY A 135 6.59 -13.67 -14.32
C GLY A 135 6.66 -13.99 -12.83
N ILE A 136 7.68 -14.70 -12.36
CA ILE A 136 7.83 -15.11 -10.96
C ILE A 136 8.99 -14.37 -10.31
N LEU A 137 10.21 -14.53 -10.79
CA LEU A 137 11.40 -14.01 -10.11
C LEU A 137 11.43 -12.49 -10.05
N PHE A 138 11.22 -11.82 -11.17
CA PHE A 138 11.13 -10.37 -11.22
C PHE A 138 9.96 -9.82 -10.42
N ALA A 139 8.79 -10.45 -10.54
CA ALA A 139 7.59 -10.03 -9.82
C ALA A 139 7.72 -10.19 -8.30
N CYS A 140 8.28 -11.31 -7.81
CA CYS A 140 8.57 -11.49 -6.39
C CYS A 140 9.56 -10.44 -5.89
N GLY A 141 10.62 -10.18 -6.63
CA GLY A 141 11.58 -9.12 -6.31
C GLY A 141 10.92 -7.73 -6.21
N CYS A 142 10.05 -7.40 -7.16
CA CYS A 142 9.26 -6.17 -7.13
C CYS A 142 8.34 -6.09 -5.92
N SER A 143 7.67 -7.19 -5.56
CA SER A 143 6.81 -7.24 -4.38
C SER A 143 7.61 -6.99 -3.09
N PHE A 144 8.77 -7.63 -2.94
CA PHE A 144 9.68 -7.45 -1.80
C PHE A 144 10.27 -6.04 -1.73
N ALA A 145 10.40 -5.34 -2.82
CA ALA A 145 10.84 -3.95 -2.83
C ALA A 145 9.69 -2.97 -2.58
N TYR A 146 8.52 -3.22 -3.14
CA TYR A 146 7.38 -2.31 -3.12
C TYR A 146 6.71 -2.19 -1.76
N GLN A 147 6.37 -3.29 -1.11
CA GLN A 147 5.61 -3.24 0.14
C GLN A 147 6.37 -2.57 1.29
N PRO A 148 7.67 -2.81 1.52
CA PRO A 148 8.43 -2.07 2.51
C PRO A 148 8.44 -0.56 2.26
N SER A 149 8.42 -0.13 1.01
CA SER A 149 8.37 1.30 0.66
C SER A 149 7.09 2.00 1.11
N LEU A 150 5.97 1.30 1.13
CA LEU A 150 4.71 1.80 1.67
C LEU A 150 4.72 1.92 3.19
N VAL A 151 5.29 0.92 3.85
CA VAL A 151 5.31 0.83 5.32
C VAL A 151 6.31 1.80 5.93
N VAL A 152 7.49 1.94 5.35
CA VAL A 152 8.57 2.78 5.90
C VAL A 152 8.17 4.25 5.99
N LEU A 153 7.36 4.76 5.06
CA LEU A 153 6.91 6.15 5.06
C LEU A 153 6.11 6.50 6.31
N GLY A 154 5.29 5.60 6.81
CA GLY A 154 4.51 5.80 8.01
C GLY A 154 5.35 5.88 9.29
N TYR A 155 6.57 5.36 9.29
CA TYR A 155 7.51 5.50 10.41
C TYR A 155 8.23 6.85 10.41
N TYR A 156 8.37 7.50 9.25
CA TYR A 156 9.02 8.81 9.12
C TYR A 156 8.06 9.99 9.17
N PHE A 157 6.81 9.80 8.72
CA PHE A 157 5.81 10.86 8.60
C PHE A 157 4.51 10.50 9.30
N LYS A 158 3.94 11.43 10.06
CA LYS A 158 2.62 11.32 10.69
C LYS A 158 1.68 12.42 10.21
N LYS A 159 2.08 13.67 10.37
CA LYS A 159 1.26 14.83 9.99
C LYS A 159 1.15 15.03 8.48
N ARG A 160 2.21 14.68 7.75
CA ARG A 160 2.33 14.87 6.29
C ARG A 160 2.27 13.54 5.52
N LEU A 161 1.82 12.47 6.15
CA LEU A 161 1.81 11.13 5.55
C LEU A 161 1.00 11.08 4.25
N GLY A 162 -0.17 11.73 4.20
CA GLY A 162 -1.00 11.79 3.00
C GLY A 162 -0.30 12.47 1.83
N LEU A 163 0.32 13.63 2.05
CA LEU A 163 1.08 14.34 1.02
C LEU A 163 2.28 13.52 0.53
N VAL A 164 3.04 12.97 1.47
CA VAL A 164 4.24 12.17 1.15
C VAL A 164 3.87 10.92 0.36
N ASN A 165 2.82 10.22 0.77
CA ASN A 165 2.32 9.06 0.03
C ASN A 165 1.77 9.45 -1.35
N GLY A 166 1.14 10.60 -1.47
CA GLY A 166 0.72 11.19 -2.73
C GLY A 166 1.90 11.43 -3.69
N ILE A 167 3.00 12.00 -3.21
CA ILE A 167 4.21 12.24 -4.02
C ILE A 167 4.85 10.92 -4.45
N VAL A 168 4.96 9.95 -3.53
CA VAL A 168 5.53 8.63 -3.80
C VAL A 168 4.73 7.89 -4.87
N THR A 169 3.42 7.87 -4.74
CA THR A 169 2.55 7.19 -5.73
C THR A 169 2.47 7.95 -7.06
N ALA A 170 2.59 9.28 -7.06
CA ALA A 170 2.70 10.06 -8.28
C ALA A 170 3.91 9.69 -9.14
N GLY A 171 4.98 9.18 -8.52
CA GLY A 171 6.13 8.62 -9.24
C GLY A 171 5.73 7.50 -10.21
N SER A 172 4.80 6.63 -9.83
CA SER A 172 4.29 5.58 -10.72
C SER A 172 3.54 6.16 -11.94
N SER A 173 2.80 7.24 -11.77
CA SER A 173 2.13 7.93 -12.89
C SER A 173 3.12 8.56 -13.85
N LEU A 174 4.16 9.21 -13.33
CA LEU A 174 5.20 9.82 -14.16
C LEU A 174 5.91 8.76 -15.02
N PHE A 175 6.31 7.65 -14.41
CA PHE A 175 6.96 6.55 -15.14
C PHE A 175 6.01 5.85 -16.11
N THR A 176 4.75 5.68 -15.74
CA THR A 176 3.72 5.08 -16.61
C THR A 176 3.50 5.91 -17.88
N VAL A 177 3.58 7.23 -17.79
CA VAL A 177 3.45 8.12 -18.95
C VAL A 177 4.72 8.14 -19.80
N SER A 178 5.90 8.21 -19.18
CA SER A 178 7.17 8.43 -19.88
C SER A 178 7.84 7.13 -20.37
N LEU A 179 7.76 6.06 -19.60
CA LEU A 179 8.51 4.83 -19.87
C LEU A 179 8.09 4.11 -21.16
N PRO A 180 6.82 4.01 -21.57
CA PRO A 180 6.43 3.39 -22.82
C PRO A 180 7.07 4.05 -24.06
N PHE A 181 7.16 5.37 -24.09
CA PHE A 181 7.81 6.09 -25.17
C PHE A 181 9.31 5.79 -25.22
N LEU A 182 9.97 5.81 -24.06
CA LEU A 182 11.38 5.46 -23.96
C LEU A 182 11.64 4.02 -24.42
N LEU A 183 10.80 3.08 -24.03
CA LEU A 183 10.91 1.67 -24.40
C LEU A 183 10.74 1.46 -25.91
N ARG A 184 9.81 2.14 -26.55
CA ARG A 184 9.65 2.07 -28.01
C ARG A 184 10.91 2.52 -28.72
N VAL A 185 11.46 3.66 -28.33
CA VAL A 185 12.71 4.18 -28.90
C VAL A 185 13.88 3.22 -28.68
N LEU A 186 14.00 2.66 -27.46
CA LEU A 186 15.07 1.71 -27.15
C LEU A 186 14.92 0.39 -27.93
N ILE A 187 13.72 -0.15 -28.04
CA ILE A 187 13.46 -1.40 -28.78
C ILE A 187 13.79 -1.21 -30.25
N ASP A 188 13.39 -0.09 -30.85
CA ASP A 188 13.67 0.22 -32.25
C ASP A 188 15.17 0.44 -32.53
N SER A 189 15.90 0.96 -31.56
CA SER A 189 17.34 1.29 -31.73
C SER A 189 18.29 0.16 -31.35
N VAL A 190 18.03 -0.56 -30.25
CA VAL A 190 18.96 -1.55 -29.67
C VAL A 190 18.40 -2.96 -29.53
N GLY A 191 17.10 -3.14 -29.80
CA GLY A 191 16.40 -4.42 -29.69
C GLY A 191 15.90 -4.75 -28.29
N LEU A 192 15.06 -5.79 -28.19
CA LEU A 192 14.37 -6.18 -26.95
C LEU A 192 15.34 -6.56 -25.82
N TYR A 193 16.31 -7.41 -26.11
CA TYR A 193 17.24 -7.90 -25.07
C TYR A 193 18.08 -6.79 -24.45
N ASN A 194 18.60 -5.87 -25.28
CA ASN A 194 19.36 -4.72 -24.78
C ASN A 194 18.46 -3.74 -24.03
N THR A 195 17.20 -3.61 -24.42
CA THR A 195 16.21 -2.80 -23.69
C THR A 195 15.95 -3.37 -22.30
N LEU A 196 15.82 -4.68 -22.13
CA LEU A 196 15.70 -5.33 -20.83
C LEU A 196 16.93 -5.08 -19.96
N ARG A 197 18.13 -5.09 -20.55
CA ARG A 197 19.37 -4.77 -19.83
C ARG A 197 19.42 -3.31 -19.38
N VAL A 198 18.92 -2.39 -20.20
CA VAL A 198 18.79 -0.97 -19.81
C VAL A 198 17.78 -0.81 -18.65
N LEU A 199 16.69 -1.53 -18.67
CA LEU A 199 15.72 -1.53 -17.55
C LEU A 199 16.33 -2.07 -16.24
N CYS A 200 17.33 -2.93 -16.32
CA CYS A 200 18.07 -3.38 -15.13
C CYS A 200 18.78 -2.23 -14.40
N ILE A 201 19.10 -1.13 -15.08
CA ILE A 201 19.66 0.07 -14.46
C ILE A 201 18.66 0.67 -13.47
N LEU A 202 17.37 0.72 -13.81
CA LEU A 202 16.31 1.18 -12.89
C LEU A 202 16.26 0.34 -11.62
N MET A 203 16.36 -0.97 -11.77
CA MET A 203 16.37 -1.90 -10.63
C MET A 203 17.66 -1.81 -9.81
N PHE A 204 18.79 -1.53 -10.43
CA PHE A 204 20.06 -1.29 -9.74
C PHE A 204 20.02 0.00 -8.91
N ILE A 205 19.45 1.08 -9.44
CA ILE A 205 19.24 2.32 -8.70
C ILE A 205 18.28 2.07 -7.52
N LEU A 206 17.24 1.25 -7.72
CA LEU A 206 16.34 0.84 -6.65
C LEU A 206 17.06 0.04 -5.56
N PHE A 207 17.97 -0.84 -5.92
CA PHE A 207 18.82 -1.56 -4.97
C PHE A 207 19.65 -0.60 -4.10
N LEU A 208 20.26 0.41 -4.69
CA LEU A 208 20.99 1.44 -3.94
C LEU A 208 20.05 2.29 -3.08
N ALA A 209 18.86 2.62 -3.59
CA ALA A 209 17.86 3.39 -2.87
C ALA A 209 17.33 2.66 -1.62
N GLY A 210 17.25 1.34 -1.65
CA GLY A 210 16.83 0.53 -0.51
C GLY A 210 17.71 0.71 0.73
N PHE A 211 18.98 1.05 0.56
CA PHE A 211 19.89 1.34 1.69
C PHE A 211 19.54 2.62 2.45
N THR A 212 18.73 3.51 1.88
CA THR A 212 18.29 4.74 2.55
C THR A 212 17.23 4.51 3.63
N TYR A 213 16.59 3.33 3.66
CA TYR A 213 15.57 2.99 4.64
C TYR A 213 16.17 2.67 6.01
N LYS A 214 16.67 3.69 6.70
CA LYS A 214 17.26 3.53 8.05
C LYS A 214 16.16 3.25 9.07
N PRO A 215 16.32 2.26 9.97
CA PRO A 215 15.39 2.08 11.07
C PRO A 215 15.51 3.25 12.04
N LEU A 216 14.38 3.93 12.32
CA LEU A 216 14.32 5.04 13.30
C LEU A 216 14.40 4.55 14.73
N VAL A 217 13.83 3.38 15.00
CA VAL A 217 13.98 2.67 16.27
C VAL A 217 15.18 1.76 16.12
N SER A 218 16.34 2.23 16.58
CA SER A 218 17.44 1.35 16.89
C SER A 218 16.90 0.39 17.96
N ASN A 219 16.81 -0.91 17.65
CA ASN A 219 16.45 -1.91 18.63
C ASN A 219 17.39 -1.71 19.83
N ALA A 220 16.85 -1.25 20.95
CA ALA A 220 17.60 -1.13 22.21
C ALA A 220 18.23 -2.48 22.61
N ASN A 221 17.77 -3.57 21.98
CA ASN A 221 18.28 -4.93 22.19
C ASN A 221 19.65 -5.18 21.53
N ASP A 222 20.05 -4.43 20.50
CA ASP A 222 21.37 -4.63 19.87
C ASP A 222 22.54 -4.06 20.69
N LYS A 223 22.26 -3.27 21.75
CA LYS A 223 23.28 -2.76 22.67
C LYS A 223 23.41 -3.53 23.99
N GLU A 224 22.50 -4.48 24.26
CA GLU A 224 22.52 -5.29 25.49
C GLU A 224 23.08 -6.71 25.35
N GLU A 225 23.43 -7.17 24.14
CA GLU A 225 24.12 -8.44 23.98
C GLU A 225 25.55 -8.47 24.59
N GLY A 226 26.02 -7.33 25.09
CA GLY A 226 27.30 -7.23 25.83
C GLY A 226 27.21 -7.38 27.33
N LYS A 227 26.04 -7.48 27.96
CA LYS A 227 25.92 -7.67 29.41
C LYS A 227 24.96 -8.79 29.76
N LYS A 228 25.53 -9.89 30.21
CA LYS A 228 24.84 -11.08 30.75
C LYS A 228 23.84 -10.69 31.85
N GLY A 229 22.59 -11.09 31.70
CA GLY A 229 21.67 -11.09 32.83
C GLY A 229 20.20 -11.24 32.50
N LYS A 230 19.69 -12.47 32.67
CA LYS A 230 18.30 -12.89 32.87
C LYS A 230 17.23 -12.61 31.80
N PHE A 231 16.93 -13.70 31.14
CA PHE A 231 15.69 -14.06 30.46
C PHE A 231 14.46 -13.28 30.96
N ARG A 232 14.02 -12.32 30.16
CA ARG A 232 12.62 -11.94 30.08
C ARG A 232 12.22 -12.22 28.64
N SER A 233 11.44 -13.27 28.43
CA SER A 233 10.90 -13.64 27.13
C SER A 233 10.15 -12.46 26.53
N ALA A 234 10.72 -11.87 25.47
CA ALA A 234 9.97 -10.97 24.60
C ALA A 234 8.74 -11.74 24.10
N PRO A 235 7.56 -11.10 23.99
CA PRO A 235 6.39 -11.77 23.46
C PRO A 235 6.72 -12.29 22.06
N GLU A 236 6.57 -13.60 21.87
CA GLU A 236 6.76 -14.24 20.56
C GLU A 236 5.91 -13.50 19.52
N LYS A 237 6.54 -12.75 18.63
CA LYS A 237 5.87 -12.17 17.48
C LYS A 237 5.32 -13.33 16.66
N LYS A 238 4.03 -13.51 16.67
CA LYS A 238 3.36 -14.53 15.83
C LYS A 238 3.74 -14.27 14.38
N ILE A 239 4.21 -15.30 13.69
CA ILE A 239 4.59 -15.22 12.27
C ILE A 239 3.45 -14.63 11.43
N PHE A 240 2.23 -15.13 11.62
CA PHE A 240 1.02 -14.54 11.05
C PHE A 240 0.21 -13.85 12.14
N ASN A 241 0.09 -12.55 12.07
CA ASN A 241 -0.72 -11.79 13.01
C ASN A 241 -2.16 -11.58 12.48
N PHE A 242 -2.97 -12.62 12.54
CA PHE A 242 -4.39 -12.51 12.20
C PHE A 242 -5.19 -11.66 13.21
N SER A 243 -4.58 -11.20 14.29
CA SER A 243 -5.24 -10.31 15.26
C SER A 243 -5.67 -8.97 14.63
N VAL A 244 -5.05 -8.57 13.52
CA VAL A 244 -5.45 -7.41 12.73
C VAL A 244 -6.92 -7.50 12.30
N PHE A 245 -7.40 -8.70 11.96
CA PHE A 245 -8.79 -8.92 11.59
C PHE A 245 -9.78 -8.86 12.79
N LYS A 246 -9.28 -8.77 14.03
CA LYS A 246 -10.14 -8.50 15.20
C LYS A 246 -10.64 -7.05 15.21
N VAL A 247 -9.90 -6.13 14.59
CA VAL A 247 -10.32 -4.75 14.41
C VAL A 247 -11.46 -4.72 13.37
N LYS A 248 -12.68 -4.42 13.83
CA LYS A 248 -13.88 -4.47 12.99
C LYS A 248 -13.81 -3.50 11.80
N SER A 249 -13.31 -2.30 12.03
CA SER A 249 -13.15 -1.28 10.98
C SER A 249 -12.16 -1.74 9.90
N TYR A 250 -11.03 -2.33 10.29
CA TYR A 250 -10.07 -2.90 9.34
C TYR A 250 -10.68 -4.06 8.53
N ARG A 251 -11.42 -4.94 9.17
CA ARG A 251 -12.07 -6.07 8.49
C ARG A 251 -13.03 -5.62 7.40
N ILE A 252 -13.86 -4.61 7.69
CA ILE A 252 -14.77 -4.02 6.70
C ILE A 252 -13.96 -3.42 5.55
N TRP A 253 -12.89 -2.72 5.83
CA TRP A 253 -12.02 -2.11 4.84
C TRP A 253 -11.30 -3.15 3.98
N ALA A 254 -10.71 -4.19 4.60
CA ALA A 254 -9.99 -5.25 3.92
C ALA A 254 -10.83 -6.08 2.95
N PHE A 255 -12.13 -6.21 3.19
CA PHE A 255 -13.06 -6.91 2.30
C PHE A 255 -13.84 -5.97 1.38
N GLY A 256 -14.09 -4.74 1.79
CA GLY A 256 -14.81 -3.75 1.01
C GLY A 256 -14.02 -3.27 -0.20
N ILE A 257 -12.71 -3.04 -0.06
CA ILE A 257 -11.85 -2.61 -1.17
C ILE A 257 -11.73 -3.68 -2.26
N PRO A 258 -11.42 -4.95 -1.97
CA PRO A 258 -11.43 -5.99 -3.00
C PRO A 258 -12.78 -6.14 -3.69
N ALA A 259 -13.89 -6.02 -2.97
CA ALA A 259 -15.22 -6.04 -3.56
C ALA A 259 -15.41 -4.91 -4.59
N ALA A 260 -14.92 -3.71 -4.30
CA ALA A 260 -14.97 -2.57 -5.23
C ALA A 260 -14.06 -2.77 -6.46
N LEU A 261 -12.97 -3.51 -6.33
CA LEU A 261 -11.99 -3.67 -7.39
C LEU A 261 -12.39 -4.66 -8.49
N PHE A 262 -13.45 -5.44 -8.33
CA PHE A 262 -13.91 -6.35 -9.38
C PHE A 262 -14.26 -5.64 -10.70
N GLY A 263 -14.74 -4.41 -10.64
CA GLY A 263 -15.04 -3.60 -11.81
C GLY A 263 -14.03 -2.49 -12.11
N TYR A 264 -13.11 -2.23 -11.19
CA TYR A 264 -12.22 -1.08 -11.25
C TYR A 264 -11.27 -1.11 -12.47
N PHE A 265 -10.68 -2.25 -12.77
CA PHE A 265 -9.71 -2.39 -13.85
C PHE A 265 -10.31 -2.57 -15.24
N VAL A 266 -11.58 -2.85 -15.34
CA VAL A 266 -12.26 -3.10 -16.63
C VAL A 266 -12.10 -1.92 -17.60
N PRO A 267 -12.35 -0.66 -17.21
CA PRO A 267 -12.12 0.48 -18.10
C PRO A 267 -10.66 0.63 -18.53
N TYR A 268 -9.73 0.39 -17.64
CA TYR A 268 -8.30 0.54 -17.95
C TYR A 268 -7.80 -0.47 -18.98
N VAL A 269 -8.34 -1.68 -18.98
CA VAL A 269 -7.92 -2.75 -19.89
C VAL A 269 -8.65 -2.68 -21.22
N HIS A 270 -9.96 -2.38 -21.21
CA HIS A 270 -10.82 -2.55 -22.36
C HIS A 270 -11.21 -1.24 -23.06
N LEU A 271 -10.88 -0.07 -22.50
CA LEU A 271 -11.30 1.22 -23.06
C LEU A 271 -10.77 1.45 -24.48
N MET A 272 -9.50 1.12 -24.73
CA MET A 272 -8.93 1.34 -26.07
C MET A 272 -9.62 0.53 -27.14
N LYS A 273 -9.92 -0.73 -26.85
CA LYS A 273 -10.63 -1.59 -27.79
C LYS A 273 -12.08 -1.14 -28.00
N HIS A 274 -12.74 -0.69 -26.94
CA HIS A 274 -14.07 -0.10 -27.03
C HIS A 274 -14.09 1.13 -27.95
N VAL A 275 -13.09 1.99 -27.82
CA VAL A 275 -12.96 3.19 -28.68
C VAL A 275 -12.72 2.80 -30.14
N LYS A 276 -11.86 1.83 -30.40
CA LYS A 276 -11.64 1.30 -31.75
C LYS A 276 -12.92 0.72 -32.35
N ASP A 277 -13.62 -0.09 -31.59
CA ASP A 277 -14.87 -0.73 -32.03
C ASP A 277 -15.97 0.30 -32.33
N ARG A 278 -16.02 1.43 -31.63
CA ARG A 278 -17.09 2.42 -31.74
C ARG A 278 -16.78 3.59 -32.67
N PHE A 279 -15.53 4.09 -32.65
CA PHE A 279 -15.13 5.28 -33.42
C PHE A 279 -14.22 4.97 -34.61
N GLY A 280 -13.77 3.72 -34.76
CA GLY A 280 -12.82 3.30 -35.79
C GLY A 280 -11.41 3.84 -35.58
N ASP A 281 -10.56 3.71 -36.60
CA ASP A 281 -9.13 4.10 -36.50
C ASP A 281 -8.90 5.61 -36.71
N SER A 282 -9.95 6.40 -36.89
CA SER A 282 -9.86 7.84 -37.15
C SER A 282 -9.56 8.69 -35.88
N VAL A 283 -9.63 8.08 -34.70
CA VAL A 283 -9.52 8.77 -33.40
C VAL A 283 -8.28 8.29 -32.64
N PRO A 284 -7.48 9.22 -32.06
CA PRO A 284 -6.29 8.84 -31.28
C PRO A 284 -6.69 8.29 -29.90
N GLU A 285 -6.91 6.99 -29.81
CA GLU A 285 -7.30 6.29 -28.59
C GLU A 285 -6.27 6.38 -27.44
N GLU A 286 -5.01 6.50 -27.78
CA GLU A 286 -3.92 6.61 -26.80
C GLU A 286 -4.04 7.87 -25.92
N VAL A 287 -4.70 8.93 -26.42
CA VAL A 287 -4.96 10.16 -25.68
C VAL A 287 -5.77 9.91 -24.41
N LEU A 288 -6.71 8.95 -24.44
CA LEU A 288 -7.53 8.62 -23.26
C LEU A 288 -6.72 8.03 -22.13
N LEU A 289 -5.81 7.11 -22.40
CA LEU A 289 -4.92 6.54 -21.40
C LEU A 289 -3.92 7.58 -20.88
N LEU A 290 -3.45 8.47 -21.75
CA LEU A 290 -2.59 9.59 -21.35
C LEU A 290 -3.34 10.53 -20.41
N CYS A 291 -4.58 10.87 -20.70
CA CYS A 291 -5.43 11.68 -19.82
C CYS A 291 -5.65 11.02 -18.47
N LEU A 292 -5.95 9.71 -18.44
CA LEU A 292 -6.06 8.94 -17.21
C LEU A 292 -4.78 8.99 -16.37
N GLY A 293 -3.62 8.76 -16.98
CA GLY A 293 -2.33 8.75 -16.29
C GLY A 293 -1.97 10.12 -15.70
N ILE A 294 -2.14 11.19 -16.45
CA ILE A 294 -1.83 12.56 -16.03
C ILE A 294 -2.75 13.00 -14.88
N THR A 295 -4.06 12.80 -15.03
CA THR A 295 -5.03 13.18 -13.99
C THR A 295 -4.92 12.32 -12.75
N SER A 296 -4.56 11.04 -12.88
CA SER A 296 -4.24 10.18 -11.74
C SER A 296 -3.05 10.71 -10.94
N GLY A 297 -1.97 11.13 -11.61
CA GLY A 297 -0.82 11.78 -10.97
C GLY A 297 -1.19 13.06 -10.23
N ILE A 298 -1.96 13.93 -10.86
CA ILE A 298 -2.46 15.18 -10.27
C ILE A 298 -3.36 14.87 -9.08
N GLY A 299 -4.27 13.91 -9.21
CA GLY A 299 -5.16 13.50 -8.13
C GLY A 299 -4.42 12.97 -6.91
N ARG A 300 -3.36 12.22 -7.10
CA ARG A 300 -2.51 11.71 -6.01
C ARG A 300 -1.87 12.84 -5.21
N LEU A 301 -1.40 13.89 -5.88
CA LEU A 301 -0.81 15.04 -5.21
C LEU A 301 -1.88 15.87 -4.47
N ILE A 302 -2.98 16.20 -5.12
CA ILE A 302 -4.05 17.03 -4.55
C ILE A 302 -4.71 16.32 -3.37
N PHE A 303 -5.19 15.11 -3.55
CA PHE A 303 -5.92 14.37 -2.51
C PHE A 303 -5.00 13.82 -1.42
N GLY A 304 -3.73 13.57 -1.71
CA GLY A 304 -2.74 13.31 -0.69
C GLY A 304 -2.62 14.46 0.30
N ARG A 305 -2.58 15.69 -0.21
CA ARG A 305 -2.56 16.89 0.64
C ARG A 305 -3.88 17.13 1.37
N VAL A 306 -4.99 16.95 0.69
CA VAL A 306 -6.33 17.06 1.31
C VAL A 306 -6.52 16.07 2.44
N ALA A 307 -6.01 14.84 2.29
CA ALA A 307 -6.09 13.82 3.33
C ALA A 307 -5.38 14.21 4.63
N ASP A 308 -4.33 15.02 4.56
CA ASP A 308 -3.61 15.50 5.76
C ASP A 308 -4.46 16.45 6.63
N TYR A 309 -5.44 17.13 6.04
CA TYR A 309 -6.36 18.02 6.76
C TYR A 309 -7.55 17.28 7.38
N ILE A 310 -7.80 16.05 6.97
CA ILE A 310 -8.92 15.25 7.46
C ILE A 310 -8.44 14.38 8.63
N PRO A 311 -9.02 14.52 9.84
CA PRO A 311 -8.58 13.77 11.02
C PRO A 311 -9.11 12.33 11.02
N GLY A 312 -8.27 11.41 11.48
CA GLY A 312 -8.64 10.04 11.82
C GLY A 312 -9.25 9.22 10.71
N ALA A 313 -10.15 8.32 11.06
CA ALA A 313 -10.81 7.40 10.14
C ALA A 313 -11.73 8.08 9.11
N LYS A 314 -12.01 9.38 9.24
CA LYS A 314 -12.79 10.16 8.26
C LYS A 314 -12.12 10.24 6.90
N LYS A 315 -10.83 9.96 6.78
CA LYS A 315 -10.13 9.80 5.51
C LYS A 315 -10.77 8.75 4.60
N VAL A 316 -11.44 7.77 5.15
CA VAL A 316 -12.18 6.75 4.38
C VAL A 316 -13.26 7.37 3.50
N TYR A 317 -13.83 8.51 3.86
CA TYR A 317 -14.80 9.21 3.01
C TYR A 317 -14.22 9.67 1.67
N LEU A 318 -12.92 9.95 1.60
CA LEU A 318 -12.26 10.20 0.31
C LEU A 318 -12.25 8.95 -0.57
N GLN A 319 -11.99 7.78 -0.01
CA GLN A 319 -12.08 6.52 -0.76
C GLN A 319 -13.51 6.22 -1.21
N VAL A 320 -14.48 6.46 -0.36
CA VAL A 320 -15.91 6.30 -0.70
C VAL A 320 -16.26 7.18 -1.88
N THR A 321 -15.90 8.46 -1.84
CA THR A 321 -16.12 9.40 -2.93
C THR A 321 -15.43 8.93 -4.22
N SER A 322 -14.19 8.46 -4.11
CA SER A 322 -13.44 7.93 -5.25
C SER A 322 -14.16 6.76 -5.92
N PHE A 323 -14.62 5.79 -5.16
CA PHE A 323 -15.31 4.63 -5.71
C PHE A 323 -16.66 4.99 -6.32
N PHE A 324 -17.43 5.90 -5.73
CA PHE A 324 -18.67 6.36 -6.33
C PHE A 324 -18.43 7.05 -7.68
N PHE A 325 -17.44 7.94 -7.76
CA PHE A 325 -17.13 8.61 -9.03
C PHE A 325 -16.54 7.65 -10.07
N ILE A 326 -15.65 6.74 -9.68
CA ILE A 326 -15.11 5.73 -10.60
C ILE A 326 -16.23 4.84 -11.13
N GLY A 327 -17.14 4.37 -10.29
CA GLY A 327 -18.28 3.57 -10.71
C GLY A 327 -19.21 4.31 -11.64
N LEU A 328 -19.57 5.55 -11.34
CA LEU A 328 -20.42 6.38 -12.20
C LEU A 328 -19.74 6.71 -13.53
N MET A 329 -18.44 7.03 -13.55
CA MET A 329 -17.70 7.30 -14.78
C MET A 329 -17.60 6.06 -15.67
N SER A 330 -17.40 4.88 -15.07
CA SER A 330 -17.44 3.61 -15.81
C SER A 330 -18.79 3.38 -16.49
N MET A 331 -19.90 3.66 -15.80
CA MET A 331 -21.24 3.56 -16.36
C MET A 331 -21.50 4.62 -17.44
N MET A 332 -20.82 5.76 -17.41
CA MET A 332 -20.98 6.82 -18.41
C MET A 332 -20.21 6.55 -19.71
N ILE A 333 -19.21 5.67 -19.71
CA ILE A 333 -18.42 5.36 -20.90
C ILE A 333 -19.30 4.90 -22.09
N PRO A 334 -20.24 3.95 -21.94
CA PRO A 334 -21.12 3.55 -23.04
C PRO A 334 -22.07 4.64 -23.52
N LEU A 335 -22.40 5.61 -22.66
CA LEU A 335 -23.32 6.72 -22.98
C LEU A 335 -22.64 7.83 -23.78
N CYS A 336 -21.33 7.87 -23.84
CA CYS A 336 -20.58 8.87 -24.61
C CYS A 336 -20.60 8.52 -26.09
N HIS A 337 -21.28 9.35 -26.88
CA HIS A 337 -21.34 9.21 -28.36
C HIS A 337 -20.28 10.07 -29.06
N VAL A 338 -19.63 10.97 -28.33
CA VAL A 338 -18.61 11.89 -28.83
C VAL A 338 -17.28 11.60 -28.12
N PHE A 339 -16.19 11.64 -28.87
CA PHE A 339 -14.84 11.41 -28.31
C PHE A 339 -14.47 12.42 -27.23
N GLY A 340 -14.88 13.69 -27.36
CA GLY A 340 -14.69 14.71 -26.34
C GLY A 340 -15.36 14.38 -25.00
N GLY A 341 -16.52 13.72 -25.03
CA GLY A 341 -17.19 13.20 -23.82
C GLY A 341 -16.38 12.10 -23.13
N LEU A 342 -15.76 11.20 -23.90
CA LEU A 342 -14.85 10.18 -23.36
C LEU A 342 -13.60 10.78 -22.72
N ILE A 343 -13.03 11.82 -23.31
CA ILE A 343 -11.91 12.56 -22.72
C ILE A 343 -12.31 13.12 -21.35
N ALA A 344 -13.46 13.76 -21.23
CA ALA A 344 -13.95 14.29 -19.97
C ALA A 344 -14.15 13.19 -18.91
N VAL A 345 -14.77 12.08 -19.30
CA VAL A 345 -14.95 10.91 -18.42
C VAL A 345 -13.61 10.37 -17.94
N CYS A 346 -12.62 10.24 -18.81
CA CYS A 346 -11.28 9.76 -18.46
C CYS A 346 -10.55 10.73 -17.53
N LEU A 347 -10.70 12.04 -17.71
CA LEU A 347 -10.10 13.03 -16.83
C LEU A 347 -10.64 12.91 -15.40
N PHE A 348 -11.96 12.82 -15.22
CA PHE A 348 -12.57 12.62 -13.91
C PHE A 348 -12.23 11.26 -13.30
N MET A 349 -12.28 10.20 -14.09
CA MET A 349 -11.93 8.86 -13.62
C MET A 349 -10.48 8.81 -13.13
N GLY A 350 -9.53 9.38 -13.88
CA GLY A 350 -8.13 9.45 -13.47
C GLY A 350 -7.92 10.23 -12.19
N LEU A 351 -8.60 11.37 -12.03
CA LEU A 351 -8.51 12.19 -10.83
C LEU A 351 -8.91 11.41 -9.56
N PHE A 352 -10.02 10.69 -9.60
CA PHE A 352 -10.50 9.89 -8.47
C PHE A 352 -9.76 8.57 -8.29
N ASP A 353 -9.19 8.01 -9.34
CA ASP A 353 -8.23 6.92 -9.25
C ASP A 353 -7.01 7.33 -8.42
N GLY A 354 -6.46 8.51 -8.72
CA GLY A 354 -5.38 9.08 -7.93
C GLY A 354 -5.74 9.26 -6.45
N CYS A 355 -6.96 9.74 -6.17
CA CYS A 355 -7.46 9.86 -4.81
C CYS A 355 -7.50 8.50 -4.09
N PHE A 356 -8.03 7.47 -4.71
CA PHE A 356 -8.09 6.13 -4.12
C PHE A 356 -6.70 5.58 -3.76
N ILE A 357 -5.75 5.66 -4.68
CA ILE A 357 -4.44 5.04 -4.50
C ILE A 357 -3.61 5.77 -3.44
N CYS A 358 -3.59 7.10 -3.43
CA CYS A 358 -2.71 7.85 -2.54
C CYS A 358 -3.09 7.78 -1.07
N ILE A 359 -4.34 7.50 -0.74
CA ILE A 359 -4.82 7.49 0.65
C ILE A 359 -4.87 6.09 1.27
N MET A 360 -4.54 5.05 0.53
CA MET A 360 -4.64 3.66 1.01
C MET A 360 -3.71 3.39 2.20
N ALA A 361 -2.45 3.75 2.11
CA ALA A 361 -1.50 3.59 3.21
C ALA A 361 -1.83 4.48 4.42
N PRO A 362 -2.14 5.77 4.29
CA PRO A 362 -2.60 6.60 5.41
C PRO A 362 -3.80 6.03 6.15
N ILE A 363 -4.78 5.48 5.45
CA ILE A 363 -5.95 4.85 6.10
C ILE A 363 -5.54 3.59 6.86
N ALA A 364 -4.66 2.77 6.32
CA ALA A 364 -4.16 1.58 7.02
C ALA A 364 -3.49 1.96 8.35
N PHE A 365 -2.65 2.99 8.36
CA PHE A 365 -2.04 3.50 9.59
C PHE A 365 -3.06 4.00 10.60
N GLU A 366 -4.13 4.66 10.16
CA GLU A 366 -5.20 5.15 11.05
C GLU A 366 -6.04 4.01 11.65
N LEU A 367 -6.30 2.94 10.90
CA LEU A 367 -7.17 1.86 11.34
C LEU A 367 -6.47 0.88 12.30
N VAL A 368 -5.20 0.57 12.07
CA VAL A 368 -4.48 -0.48 12.81
C VAL A 368 -3.25 0.00 13.57
N GLY A 369 -2.80 1.22 13.34
CA GLY A 369 -1.59 1.77 13.93
C GLY A 369 -0.29 1.26 13.30
N ALA A 370 0.84 1.86 13.70
CA ALA A 370 2.15 1.61 13.08
C ALA A 370 2.71 0.20 13.32
N GLN A 371 2.30 -0.47 14.39
CA GLN A 371 2.83 -1.80 14.75
C GLN A 371 2.32 -2.90 13.83
N ASP A 372 1.05 -2.84 13.44
CA ASP A 372 0.36 -3.88 12.67
C ASP A 372 0.16 -3.53 11.20
N VAL A 373 0.56 -2.32 10.79
CA VAL A 373 0.29 -1.80 9.44
C VAL A 373 0.95 -2.62 8.32
N SER A 374 2.12 -3.17 8.57
CA SER A 374 2.84 -3.99 7.60
C SER A 374 2.01 -5.19 7.16
N GLN A 375 1.52 -5.98 8.12
CA GLN A 375 0.68 -7.13 7.83
C GLN A 375 -0.72 -6.74 7.34
N ALA A 376 -1.28 -5.64 7.83
CA ALA A 376 -2.55 -5.11 7.36
C ALA A 376 -2.51 -4.76 5.87
N ILE A 377 -1.49 -4.03 5.44
CA ILE A 377 -1.28 -3.71 4.01
C ILE A 377 -1.00 -4.99 3.20
N GLY A 378 -0.19 -5.91 3.73
CA GLY A 378 0.10 -7.17 3.06
C GLY A 378 -1.14 -8.02 2.80
N PHE A 379 -1.99 -8.19 3.78
CA PHE A 379 -3.26 -8.93 3.62
C PHE A 379 -4.21 -8.23 2.65
N LEU A 380 -4.33 -6.90 2.72
CA LEU A 380 -5.16 -6.14 1.79
C LEU A 380 -4.69 -6.34 0.34
N LEU A 381 -3.41 -6.15 0.07
CA LEU A 381 -2.86 -6.31 -1.28
C LEU A 381 -3.03 -7.75 -1.79
N GLY A 382 -2.84 -8.74 -0.92
CA GLY A 382 -3.08 -10.14 -1.25
C GLY A 382 -4.54 -10.41 -1.63
N LEU A 383 -5.49 -9.86 -0.90
CA LEU A 383 -6.91 -9.96 -1.23
C LEU A 383 -7.28 -9.20 -2.51
N MET A 384 -6.64 -8.07 -2.77
CA MET A 384 -6.84 -7.30 -4.00
C MET A 384 -6.36 -8.05 -5.26
N SER A 385 -5.42 -8.99 -5.14
CA SER A 385 -4.90 -9.75 -6.28
C SER A 385 -5.97 -10.54 -7.02
N ILE A 386 -6.96 -11.04 -6.31
CA ILE A 386 -8.05 -11.86 -6.88
C ILE A 386 -8.95 -11.04 -7.81
N PRO A 387 -9.59 -9.93 -7.38
CA PRO A 387 -10.44 -9.13 -8.26
C PRO A 387 -9.69 -8.48 -9.41
N MET A 388 -8.43 -8.09 -9.20
CA MET A 388 -7.59 -7.53 -10.26
C MET A 388 -7.31 -8.53 -11.38
N THR A 389 -7.18 -9.80 -11.05
CA THR A 389 -6.93 -10.87 -12.01
C THR A 389 -8.21 -11.34 -12.71
N VAL A 390 -9.32 -11.40 -11.99
CA VAL A 390 -10.59 -11.99 -12.47
C VAL A 390 -11.47 -10.99 -13.21
N GLY A 391 -11.45 -9.71 -12.82
CA GLY A 391 -12.37 -8.70 -13.36
C GLY A 391 -12.28 -8.50 -14.89
N PRO A 392 -11.12 -8.16 -15.44
CA PRO A 392 -10.98 -7.90 -16.87
C PRO A 392 -11.33 -9.09 -17.78
N PRO A 393 -10.96 -10.35 -17.47
CA PRO A 393 -11.39 -11.50 -18.27
C PRO A 393 -12.91 -11.67 -18.35
N ILE A 394 -13.63 -11.41 -17.28
CA ILE A 394 -15.11 -11.46 -17.27
C ILE A 394 -15.69 -10.45 -18.25
N ALA A 395 -15.14 -9.23 -18.27
CA ALA A 395 -15.56 -8.21 -19.23
C ALA A 395 -15.27 -8.61 -20.68
N GLY A 396 -14.13 -9.25 -20.93
CA GLY A 396 -13.80 -9.83 -22.23
C GLY A 396 -14.77 -10.91 -22.68
N LEU A 397 -15.16 -11.81 -21.80
CA LEU A 397 -16.17 -12.83 -22.07
C LEU A 397 -17.55 -12.21 -22.37
N LEU A 398 -17.96 -11.20 -21.63
CA LEU A 398 -19.21 -10.48 -21.91
C LEU A 398 -19.20 -9.84 -23.29
N ARG A 399 -18.10 -9.24 -23.69
CA ARG A 399 -17.95 -8.69 -25.03
C ARG A 399 -18.04 -9.77 -26.12
N ASP A 400 -17.39 -10.90 -25.93
CA ASP A 400 -17.39 -12.00 -26.91
C ASP A 400 -18.77 -12.60 -27.09
N HIS A 401 -19.57 -12.65 -26.03
CA HIS A 401 -20.97 -13.15 -26.13
C HIS A 401 -21.98 -12.11 -26.63
N LEU A 402 -21.80 -10.83 -26.29
CA LEU A 402 -22.75 -9.76 -26.56
C LEU A 402 -22.36 -8.90 -27.77
N GLY A 403 -21.13 -9.02 -28.25
CA GLY A 403 -20.61 -8.25 -29.38
C GLY A 403 -20.23 -6.81 -29.08
N THR A 404 -20.53 -6.30 -27.85
CA THR A 404 -20.22 -4.94 -27.43
C THR A 404 -19.69 -4.91 -25.98
N TYR A 405 -18.93 -3.87 -25.63
CA TYR A 405 -18.47 -3.62 -24.28
C TYR A 405 -19.47 -2.87 -23.39
N ASP A 406 -20.59 -2.40 -23.93
CA ASP A 406 -21.51 -1.51 -23.20
C ASP A 406 -22.02 -2.15 -21.90
N VAL A 407 -22.48 -3.40 -21.97
CA VAL A 407 -22.93 -4.13 -20.76
C VAL A 407 -21.78 -4.39 -19.79
N ALA A 408 -20.58 -4.68 -20.32
CA ALA A 408 -19.39 -4.89 -19.50
C ALA A 408 -19.04 -3.64 -18.68
N PHE A 409 -19.10 -2.44 -19.26
CA PHE A 409 -18.85 -1.19 -18.54
C PHE A 409 -19.96 -0.84 -17.55
N TYR A 410 -21.23 -1.10 -17.86
CA TYR A 410 -22.32 -0.91 -16.91
C TYR A 410 -22.17 -1.84 -15.70
N LEU A 411 -21.86 -3.11 -15.92
CA LEU A 411 -21.63 -4.06 -14.84
C LEU A 411 -20.34 -3.75 -14.06
N ALA A 412 -19.32 -3.24 -14.72
CA ALA A 412 -18.05 -2.84 -14.08
C ALA A 412 -18.22 -1.64 -13.13
N GLY A 413 -19.22 -0.79 -13.34
CA GLY A 413 -19.52 0.32 -12.45
C GLY A 413 -20.21 -0.09 -11.14
N VAL A 414 -20.84 -1.25 -11.08
CA VAL A 414 -21.60 -1.71 -9.91
C VAL A 414 -20.70 -2.08 -8.71
N PRO A 415 -19.60 -2.87 -8.85
CA PRO A 415 -18.73 -3.22 -7.74
C PRO A 415 -18.13 -2.00 -7.00
N PRO A 416 -17.62 -0.95 -7.65
CA PRO A 416 -17.17 0.25 -6.97
C PRO A 416 -18.26 0.93 -6.16
N LEU A 417 -19.50 0.99 -6.64
CA LEU A 417 -20.62 1.56 -5.90
C LEU A 417 -20.97 0.75 -4.65
N ILE A 418 -21.01 -0.57 -4.77
CA ILE A 418 -21.26 -1.47 -3.64
C ILE A 418 -20.12 -1.37 -2.62
N GLY A 419 -18.87 -1.43 -3.06
CA GLY A 419 -17.70 -1.29 -2.21
C GLY A 419 -17.66 0.06 -1.49
N GLY A 420 -17.95 1.16 -2.18
CA GLY A 420 -18.07 2.49 -1.60
C GLY A 420 -19.15 2.56 -0.53
N THR A 421 -20.30 1.96 -0.75
CA THR A 421 -21.41 1.88 0.24
C THR A 421 -20.97 1.11 1.48
N ILE A 422 -20.27 -0.01 1.33
CA ILE A 422 -19.75 -0.80 2.46
C ILE A 422 -18.75 0.04 3.27
N LEU A 423 -17.86 0.77 2.61
CA LEU A 423 -16.85 1.60 3.26
C LEU A 423 -17.44 2.81 4.02
N CYS A 424 -18.63 3.30 3.67
CA CYS A 424 -19.30 4.38 4.39
C CYS A 424 -19.50 4.11 5.87
N PHE A 425 -19.62 2.85 6.27
CA PHE A 425 -19.85 2.46 7.66
C PHE A 425 -18.59 2.46 8.53
N ILE A 426 -17.38 2.50 7.92
CA ILE A 426 -16.10 2.36 8.63
C ILE A 426 -15.90 3.47 9.69
N PRO A 427 -16.06 4.76 9.40
CA PRO A 427 -15.83 5.79 10.41
C PRO A 427 -16.71 5.63 11.63
N TRP A 428 -17.99 5.28 11.43
CA TRP A 428 -18.92 5.05 12.52
C TRP A 428 -18.55 3.82 13.38
N VAL A 429 -18.18 2.71 12.73
CA VAL A 429 -17.72 1.50 13.43
C VAL A 429 -16.44 1.78 14.21
N HIS A 430 -15.51 2.52 13.61
CA HIS A 430 -14.24 2.86 14.24
C HIS A 430 -14.42 3.76 15.48
N GLU A 431 -15.27 4.77 15.42
CA GLU A 431 -15.59 5.62 16.56
C GLU A 431 -16.27 4.84 17.70
N ARG A 432 -17.23 3.98 17.36
CA ARG A 432 -17.87 3.10 18.36
C ARG A 432 -16.87 2.14 19.02
N GLN A 433 -15.91 1.62 18.27
CA GLN A 433 -14.89 0.74 18.82
C GLN A 433 -13.98 1.50 19.79
N LYS A 434 -13.53 2.69 19.43
CA LYS A 434 -12.74 3.57 20.32
C LYS A 434 -13.47 3.94 21.59
N LEU A 435 -14.77 4.25 21.51
CA LEU A 435 -15.58 4.56 22.68
C LEU A 435 -15.70 3.36 23.63
N LYS A 436 -15.88 2.16 23.11
CA LYS A 436 -15.92 0.93 23.92
C LYS A 436 -14.57 0.61 24.59
N GLU A 437 -13.48 0.85 23.91
CA GLU A 437 -12.14 0.67 24.47
C GLU A 437 -11.88 1.67 25.61
N ARG A 438 -12.23 2.95 25.41
CA ARG A 438 -12.15 3.98 26.45
C ARG A 438 -13.01 3.65 27.68
N ALA A 439 -14.24 3.18 27.47
CA ALA A 439 -15.13 2.78 28.57
C ALA A 439 -14.51 1.63 29.40
N LYS A 440 -13.95 0.62 28.74
CA LYS A 440 -13.25 -0.49 29.41
C LYS A 440 -12.04 -0.04 30.21
N THR A 441 -11.28 0.93 29.69
CA THR A 441 -10.10 1.47 30.38
C THR A 441 -10.53 2.24 31.63
N VAL A 442 -11.61 3.05 31.56
CA VAL A 442 -12.14 3.78 32.69
C VAL A 442 -12.69 2.82 33.77
N ASP A 443 -13.44 1.80 33.36
CA ASP A 443 -13.93 0.79 34.29
C ASP A 443 -12.78 0.00 34.95
N GLY A 444 -11.72 -0.31 34.19
CA GLY A 444 -10.51 -0.96 34.69
C GLY A 444 -9.77 -0.09 35.72
N GLU A 445 -9.52 1.18 35.40
CA GLU A 445 -8.90 2.13 36.35
C GLU A 445 -9.74 2.36 37.60
N THR A 446 -11.05 2.41 37.46
CA THR A 446 -11.95 2.56 38.60
C THR A 446 -11.90 1.31 39.51
N THR A 447 -11.87 0.13 38.88
CA THR A 447 -11.76 -1.14 39.64
C THR A 447 -10.41 -1.29 40.32
N GLU A 448 -9.33 -0.90 39.64
CA GLU A 448 -7.97 -0.93 40.21
C GLU A 448 -7.82 0.03 41.39
N LYS A 449 -8.33 1.25 41.28
CA LYS A 449 -8.37 2.22 42.38
C LYS A 449 -9.26 1.76 43.57
N MET A 450 -10.36 1.06 43.31
CA MET A 450 -11.15 0.48 44.37
C MET A 450 -10.41 -0.64 45.09
N LEU A 451 -9.73 -1.53 44.38
CA LEU A 451 -8.91 -2.61 44.93
C LEU A 451 -7.70 -2.05 45.71
N GLU A 452 -7.08 -0.99 45.23
CA GLU A 452 -5.97 -0.33 45.91
C GLU A 452 -6.44 0.36 47.22
N ASN A 453 -7.57 1.02 47.19
CA ASN A 453 -8.17 1.57 48.42
C ASN A 453 -8.62 0.49 49.42
N GLU A 454 -9.16 -0.64 48.95
CA GLU A 454 -9.50 -1.75 49.81
C GLU A 454 -8.28 -2.41 50.42
N SER A 455 -7.18 -2.58 49.66
CA SER A 455 -5.93 -3.11 50.19
C SER A 455 -5.28 -2.17 51.22
N THR A 456 -5.35 -0.86 51.00
CA THR A 456 -4.82 0.16 51.94
C THR A 456 -5.69 0.20 53.21
N PHE A 457 -6.97 0.07 53.09
CA PHE A 457 -7.89 0.01 54.27
C PHE A 457 -7.64 -1.24 55.11
N VAL A 458 -7.43 -2.39 54.49
CA VAL A 458 -7.11 -3.65 55.21
C VAL A 458 -5.74 -3.56 55.88
N SER A 459 -4.71 -2.97 55.28
CA SER A 459 -3.40 -2.78 55.90
C SER A 459 -3.44 -1.83 57.06
N ASP A 460 -4.14 -0.70 56.96
CA ASP A 460 -4.35 0.27 58.06
C ASP A 460 -5.11 -0.30 59.23
N THR A 461 -6.11 -1.16 58.94
CA THR A 461 -6.92 -1.83 59.98
C THR A 461 -6.06 -2.88 60.69
N ALA A 462 -5.24 -3.64 59.96
CA ALA A 462 -4.31 -4.61 60.55
C ALA A 462 -3.24 -3.94 61.44
N GLU A 463 -2.70 -2.81 61.01
CA GLU A 463 -1.72 -2.05 61.80
C GLU A 463 -2.31 -1.43 63.04
N LYS A 464 -3.55 -0.93 62.99
CA LYS A 464 -4.28 -0.42 64.16
C LYS A 464 -4.64 -1.53 65.14
N THR A 465 -4.91 -2.73 64.66
CA THR A 465 -5.23 -3.91 65.51
C THR A 465 -3.96 -4.41 66.18
N LEU A 466 -2.82 -4.45 65.53
CA LEU A 466 -1.52 -4.80 66.07
C LEU A 466 -1.06 -3.81 67.18
N LYS A 467 -1.18 -2.50 66.93
CA LYS A 467 -0.85 -1.45 67.92
C LYS A 467 -1.75 -1.50 69.18
N LYS A 468 -2.99 -1.97 69.01
CA LYS A 468 -3.91 -2.12 70.16
C LYS A 468 -3.64 -3.37 70.98
N THR A 469 -3.00 -4.38 70.40
CA THR A 469 -2.59 -5.61 71.10
C THR A 469 -1.26 -5.41 71.81
N GLU A 470 -0.36 -4.55 71.33
CA GLU A 470 0.90 -4.20 72.00
C GLU A 470 0.77 -3.20 73.15
N SER A 471 -0.31 -2.42 73.18
CA SER A 471 -0.57 -1.45 74.24
C SER A 471 -1.43 -2.00 75.39
N GLY A 472 -1.76 -3.28 75.38
CA GLY A 472 -2.60 -3.96 76.36
C GLY A 472 -1.88 -4.97 77.23
N PHE A 473 -0.53 -4.90 77.32
CA PHE A 473 0.28 -5.66 78.25
C PHE A 473 1.00 -4.71 79.22
#